data_5618ff2ace662522791db563c181a812
#
_entry.id   5618ff2ace662522791db563c181a812
#
_cell.length_a   1.000
_cell.length_b   1.000
_cell.length_c   1.000
_cell.angle_alpha   90.00
_cell.angle_beta   90.00
_cell.angle_gamma   90.00
#
_symmetry.space_group_name_H-M   'P 1'
#
loop_
_entity.id
_entity.type
_entity.pdbx_description
1 polymer ?
#
loop_
_entity_poly.entity_id
_entity_poly.type
_entity_poly.pdbx_seq_one_letter_code
_entity_poly.pdbx_strand_id
1 'polypeptide(L)'
;MTTPAGWYPDPAGGPHKRWWDGSTWTDHLEQPYTGAAAGQLTAPAGTKVYNVWIWLVVFLPYLSLPFLFTLDFSGFFTSIDPNDPSSADKASLALITSPGYLGLVFGGWLLGAATVVASVLDWRWLKAAGVPQPFHWAWAFFSLVGYPVYAIGRAVVTRRRTGQGIAVMWVTIGMIVLTTIVALVWAVSLVATIMATFPTS
;
A
#
# COMPACT_ATOMS: atom_id res chain seq x y z
N MET A 1 40.41 6.31 -46.34
CA MET A 1 39.11 6.22 -45.63
C MET A 1 39.04 7.40 -44.71
N THR A 2 38.08 8.29 -44.86
CA THR A 2 37.90 9.48 -44.02
C THR A 2 36.97 9.10 -42.88
N THR A 3 37.35 9.41 -41.63
CA THR A 3 36.52 9.22 -40.47
C THR A 3 35.27 10.07 -40.60
N PRO A 4 34.03 9.54 -40.51
CA PRO A 4 32.81 10.31 -40.63
C PRO A 4 32.66 11.33 -39.49
N ALA A 5 31.89 12.41 -39.71
CA ALA A 5 31.58 13.38 -38.69
C ALA A 5 30.87 12.69 -37.48
N GLY A 6 31.25 13.05 -36.26
CA GLY A 6 30.72 12.42 -35.04
C GLY A 6 31.45 12.83 -33.79
N TRP A 7 30.92 12.33 -32.65
CA TRP A 7 31.54 12.50 -31.33
C TRP A 7 32.58 11.44 -31.06
N TYR A 8 33.83 11.84 -30.91
CA TYR A 8 34.96 10.93 -30.62
C TYR A 8 35.69 11.39 -29.34
N PRO A 9 36.47 10.49 -28.69
CA PRO A 9 37.30 10.88 -27.55
C PRO A 9 38.16 12.06 -27.91
N ASP A 10 38.28 13.06 -27.02
CA ASP A 10 39.07 14.28 -27.24
C ASP A 10 40.56 13.92 -27.43
N PRO A 11 41.19 14.26 -28.55
CA PRO A 11 42.60 13.99 -28.79
C PRO A 11 43.52 14.77 -27.83
N ALA A 12 43.06 15.86 -27.18
CA ALA A 12 43.76 16.55 -26.14
C ALA A 12 43.81 15.81 -24.80
N GLY A 13 43.13 14.68 -24.68
CA GLY A 13 43.01 13.90 -23.47
C GLY A 13 41.94 14.46 -22.52
N GLY A 14 41.34 13.56 -21.73
CA GLY A 14 40.31 13.95 -20.78
C GLY A 14 39.01 13.13 -20.93
N PRO A 15 38.03 13.29 -20.02
CA PRO A 15 36.83 12.51 -20.00
C PRO A 15 35.75 12.97 -21.01
N HIS A 16 36.05 14.01 -21.80
CA HIS A 16 35.13 14.63 -22.74
C HIS A 16 35.22 13.99 -24.13
N LYS A 17 34.13 14.03 -24.89
CA LYS A 17 34.17 13.82 -26.34
C LYS A 17 34.20 15.17 -27.04
N ARG A 18 34.91 15.21 -28.17
CA ARG A 18 34.96 16.37 -29.07
C ARG A 18 34.30 16.03 -30.39
N TRP A 19 33.62 17.00 -30.96
CA TRP A 19 32.98 16.85 -32.26
C TRP A 19 34.02 16.91 -33.37
N TRP A 20 34.08 15.85 -34.18
CA TRP A 20 34.79 15.80 -35.45
C TRP A 20 33.82 16.12 -36.58
N ASP A 21 34.12 17.13 -37.44
CA ASP A 21 33.23 17.56 -38.56
C ASP A 21 33.42 16.74 -39.83
N GLY A 22 34.32 15.78 -39.84
CA GLY A 22 34.74 14.99 -41.01
C GLY A 22 36.08 15.46 -41.60
N SER A 23 36.58 16.64 -41.20
CA SER A 23 37.84 17.22 -41.65
C SER A 23 38.73 17.80 -40.54
N THR A 24 38.12 18.39 -39.51
CA THR A 24 38.79 19.04 -38.37
C THR A 24 38.08 18.81 -37.05
N TRP A 25 38.82 18.87 -35.96
CA TRP A 25 38.26 18.89 -34.60
C TRP A 25 37.68 20.25 -34.29
N THR A 26 36.42 20.30 -33.92
CA THR A 26 35.74 21.55 -33.53
C THR A 26 35.93 21.86 -32.05
N ASP A 27 35.58 23.07 -31.61
CA ASP A 27 35.60 23.44 -30.20
C ASP A 27 34.41 22.93 -29.41
N HIS A 28 33.52 22.14 -30.04
CA HIS A 28 32.38 21.52 -29.36
C HIS A 28 32.85 20.33 -28.54
N LEU A 29 32.78 20.51 -27.22
CA LEU A 29 33.02 19.46 -26.23
C LEU A 29 31.64 18.96 -25.73
N GLU A 30 31.38 17.66 -25.89
CA GLU A 30 30.32 17.01 -25.15
C GLU A 30 30.77 16.98 -23.69
N GLN A 31 30.12 17.75 -22.82
CA GLN A 31 30.33 17.54 -21.39
C GLN A 31 30.00 16.09 -21.08
N PRO A 32 30.88 15.36 -20.33
CA PRO A 32 30.49 14.04 -19.89
C PRO A 32 29.12 14.21 -19.27
N TYR A 33 28.17 13.40 -19.68
CA TYR A 33 26.91 13.26 -18.96
C TYR A 33 27.29 12.82 -17.54
N THR A 34 27.72 13.77 -16.73
CA THR A 34 27.57 13.66 -15.28
C THR A 34 26.07 13.57 -15.13
N GLY A 35 25.57 12.35 -15.20
CA GLY A 35 24.16 12.03 -15.15
C GLY A 35 23.64 12.78 -13.97
N ALA A 36 22.90 13.86 -14.24
CA ALA A 36 22.58 15.03 -13.37
C ALA A 36 22.46 14.42 -12.00
N ALA A 37 23.50 14.63 -11.18
CA ALA A 37 23.92 13.78 -10.10
C ALA A 37 22.63 13.39 -9.44
N ALA A 38 22.20 12.09 -9.65
CA ALA A 38 20.85 11.68 -9.29
C ALA A 38 20.73 12.09 -7.86
N GLY A 39 20.35 13.38 -7.69
CA GLY A 39 20.75 14.30 -6.63
C GLY A 39 20.37 13.57 -5.39
N GLN A 40 21.38 13.09 -4.66
CA GLN A 40 21.25 12.03 -3.67
C GLN A 40 19.91 12.27 -2.97
N LEU A 41 18.90 11.48 -3.33
CA LEU A 41 17.54 11.65 -2.80
C LEU A 41 17.55 11.22 -1.32
N THR A 42 18.53 11.75 -0.59
CA THR A 42 18.78 11.53 0.84
C THR A 42 18.23 12.73 1.60
N ALA A 43 17.44 12.43 2.60
CA ALA A 43 16.95 13.44 3.54
C ALA A 43 18.08 13.90 4.48
N PRO A 44 17.96 15.08 5.11
CA PRO A 44 18.90 15.54 6.13
C PRO A 44 19.11 14.48 7.23
N ALA A 45 20.33 14.41 7.77
CA ALA A 45 20.64 13.51 8.87
C ALA A 45 19.71 13.78 10.07
N GLY A 46 19.22 12.72 10.72
CA GLY A 46 18.31 12.84 11.86
C GLY A 46 16.85 13.16 11.51
N THR A 47 16.46 13.15 10.22
CA THR A 47 15.06 13.37 9.83
C THR A 47 14.15 12.37 10.53
N LYS A 48 13.18 12.88 11.29
CA LYS A 48 12.14 12.05 11.91
C LYS A 48 11.23 11.48 10.81
N VAL A 49 10.95 10.18 10.87
CA VAL A 49 10.15 9.48 9.85
C VAL A 49 8.90 8.82 10.41
N TYR A 50 8.80 8.71 11.72
CA TYR A 50 7.62 8.17 12.41
C TYR A 50 6.78 9.31 12.95
N ASN A 51 5.48 9.26 12.66
CA ASN A 51 4.48 10.21 13.12
C ASN A 51 3.16 9.46 13.39
N VAL A 52 2.18 10.13 13.98
CA VAL A 52 0.88 9.52 14.30
C VAL A 52 0.13 9.07 13.05
N TRP A 53 0.26 9.80 11.95
CA TRP A 53 -0.51 9.55 10.73
C TRP A 53 -0.19 8.21 10.10
N ILE A 54 1.10 7.82 10.05
CA ILE A 54 1.47 6.52 9.48
C ILE A 54 0.96 5.36 10.33
N TRP A 55 0.89 5.52 11.65
CA TRP A 55 0.32 4.49 12.51
C TRP A 55 -1.20 4.38 12.34
N LEU A 56 -1.89 5.52 12.14
CA LEU A 56 -3.30 5.50 11.75
C LEU A 56 -3.50 4.77 10.41
N VAL A 57 -2.67 5.03 9.39
CA VAL A 57 -2.72 4.30 8.12
C VAL A 57 -2.60 2.79 8.31
N VAL A 58 -1.74 2.35 9.24
CA VAL A 58 -1.53 0.91 9.50
C VAL A 58 -2.70 0.29 10.26
N PHE A 59 -3.28 0.98 11.25
CA PHE A 59 -4.24 0.34 12.17
C PHE A 59 -5.71 0.59 11.85
N LEU A 60 -6.06 1.75 11.23
CA LEU A 60 -7.46 2.11 10.94
C LEU A 60 -8.23 1.04 10.15
N PRO A 61 -7.66 0.43 9.08
CA PRO A 61 -8.40 -0.56 8.29
C PRO A 61 -8.89 -1.76 9.09
N TYR A 62 -8.22 -2.08 10.20
CA TYR A 62 -8.52 -3.25 11.00
C TYR A 62 -9.58 -3.00 12.09
N LEU A 63 -9.97 -1.76 12.34
CA LEU A 63 -10.97 -1.41 13.36
C LEU A 63 -12.40 -1.85 12.99
N SER A 64 -12.67 -2.18 11.74
CA SER A 64 -13.95 -2.75 11.30
C SER A 64 -14.06 -4.26 11.55
N LEU A 65 -12.95 -4.96 11.77
CA LEU A 65 -12.96 -6.42 11.93
C LEU A 65 -13.82 -6.94 13.10
N PRO A 66 -13.93 -6.28 14.25
CA PRO A 66 -14.80 -6.74 15.32
C PRO A 66 -16.27 -6.94 14.88
N PHE A 67 -16.76 -6.17 13.92
CA PHE A 67 -18.13 -6.35 13.39
C PHE A 67 -18.34 -7.71 12.71
N LEU A 68 -17.28 -8.34 12.20
CA LEU A 68 -17.33 -9.67 11.63
C LEU A 68 -17.86 -10.70 12.66
N PHE A 69 -17.47 -10.56 13.92
CA PHE A 69 -17.86 -11.46 14.99
C PHE A 69 -19.29 -11.24 15.51
N THR A 70 -19.95 -10.17 15.06
CA THR A 70 -21.35 -9.89 15.39
C THR A 70 -22.34 -10.42 14.34
N LEU A 71 -21.83 -11.04 13.27
CA LEU A 71 -22.68 -11.65 12.24
C LEU A 71 -23.20 -13.01 12.73
N ASP A 72 -24.54 -13.15 12.78
CA ASP A 72 -25.18 -14.39 13.17
C ASP A 72 -25.42 -15.31 11.96
N PHE A 73 -24.38 -16.09 11.62
CA PHE A 73 -24.48 -17.07 10.55
C PHE A 73 -25.26 -18.32 10.98
N SER A 74 -25.29 -18.67 12.28
CA SER A 74 -26.09 -19.80 12.75
C SER A 74 -27.57 -19.51 12.61
N GLY A 75 -28.03 -18.34 13.04
CA GLY A 75 -29.40 -17.87 12.83
C GLY A 75 -29.78 -17.77 11.34
N PHE A 76 -28.85 -17.34 10.49
CA PHE A 76 -29.05 -17.34 9.05
C PHE A 76 -29.36 -18.74 8.52
N PHE A 77 -28.54 -19.75 8.81
CA PHE A 77 -28.74 -21.10 8.30
C PHE A 77 -29.97 -21.79 8.89
N THR A 78 -30.29 -21.58 10.17
CA THR A 78 -31.46 -22.19 10.82
C THR A 78 -32.78 -21.55 10.39
N SER A 79 -32.74 -20.33 9.84
CA SER A 79 -33.96 -19.66 9.33
C SER A 79 -34.38 -20.08 7.91
N ILE A 80 -33.52 -20.87 7.22
CA ILE A 80 -33.85 -21.40 5.89
C ILE A 80 -34.74 -22.66 6.04
N ASP A 81 -36.00 -22.58 5.60
CA ASP A 81 -36.94 -23.69 5.55
C ASP A 81 -36.97 -24.29 4.13
N PRO A 82 -36.62 -25.57 3.95
CA PRO A 82 -36.70 -26.24 2.64
C PRO A 82 -38.10 -26.23 2.01
N ASN A 83 -39.14 -26.06 2.83
CA ASN A 83 -40.55 -26.04 2.38
C ASN A 83 -41.06 -24.62 2.05
N ASP A 84 -40.33 -23.56 2.42
CA ASP A 84 -40.64 -22.17 2.06
C ASP A 84 -39.55 -21.60 1.14
N PRO A 85 -39.76 -21.56 -0.20
CA PRO A 85 -38.79 -21.02 -1.13
C PRO A 85 -38.37 -19.56 -0.84
N SER A 86 -39.21 -18.80 -0.12
CA SER A 86 -38.91 -17.40 0.24
C SER A 86 -38.08 -17.26 1.51
N SER A 87 -37.83 -18.33 2.24
CA SER A 87 -37.10 -18.31 3.52
C SER A 87 -35.64 -17.86 3.34
N ALA A 88 -34.99 -18.33 2.28
CA ALA A 88 -33.61 -17.96 1.96
C ALA A 88 -33.44 -16.44 1.65
N ASP A 89 -34.43 -15.87 0.93
CA ASP A 89 -34.44 -14.43 0.63
C ASP A 89 -34.64 -13.60 1.90
N LYS A 90 -35.58 -14.02 2.77
CA LYS A 90 -35.83 -13.38 4.07
C LYS A 90 -34.58 -13.44 4.97
N ALA A 91 -33.94 -14.61 5.05
CA ALA A 91 -32.71 -14.82 5.82
C ALA A 91 -31.55 -13.91 5.29
N SER A 92 -31.38 -13.85 3.96
CA SER A 92 -30.39 -13.02 3.32
C SER A 92 -30.64 -11.53 3.60
N LEU A 93 -31.90 -11.10 3.49
CA LEU A 93 -32.28 -9.72 3.80
C LEU A 93 -32.00 -9.36 5.26
N ALA A 94 -32.36 -10.25 6.20
CA ALA A 94 -32.07 -10.06 7.62
C ALA A 94 -30.59 -9.96 7.91
N LEU A 95 -29.74 -10.78 7.26
CA LEU A 95 -28.29 -10.74 7.42
C LEU A 95 -27.72 -9.42 6.91
N ILE A 96 -28.04 -9.01 5.67
CA ILE A 96 -27.47 -7.79 5.05
C ILE A 96 -27.98 -6.50 5.68
N THR A 97 -29.13 -6.52 6.36
CA THR A 97 -29.65 -5.39 7.13
C THR A 97 -29.26 -5.43 8.61
N SER A 98 -28.54 -6.46 9.04
CA SER A 98 -28.10 -6.58 10.43
C SER A 98 -27.10 -5.47 10.79
N PRO A 99 -27.12 -4.98 12.05
CA PRO A 99 -26.16 -3.97 12.51
C PRO A 99 -24.70 -4.40 12.31
N GLY A 100 -24.39 -5.69 12.45
CA GLY A 100 -23.06 -6.26 12.21
C GLY A 100 -22.59 -6.10 10.78
N TYR A 101 -23.44 -6.47 9.81
CA TYR A 101 -23.14 -6.32 8.38
C TYR A 101 -23.00 -4.85 7.98
N LEU A 102 -23.94 -4.01 8.39
CA LEU A 102 -23.92 -2.58 8.08
C LEU A 102 -22.69 -1.92 8.72
N GLY A 103 -22.34 -2.28 9.96
CA GLY A 103 -21.13 -1.81 10.63
C GLY A 103 -19.85 -2.22 9.90
N LEU A 104 -19.78 -3.46 9.42
CA LEU A 104 -18.64 -3.95 8.63
C LEU A 104 -18.48 -3.17 7.32
N VAL A 105 -19.57 -3.00 6.56
CA VAL A 105 -19.55 -2.34 5.25
C VAL A 105 -19.32 -0.84 5.39
N PHE A 106 -20.17 -0.12 6.10
CA PHE A 106 -20.08 1.33 6.23
C PHE A 106 -18.89 1.75 7.10
N GLY A 107 -18.62 0.99 8.18
CA GLY A 107 -17.43 1.18 9.01
C GLY A 107 -16.16 0.98 8.21
N GLY A 108 -16.09 -0.07 7.39
CA GLY A 108 -14.96 -0.33 6.48
C GLY A 108 -14.73 0.82 5.49
N TRP A 109 -15.78 1.34 4.85
CA TRP A 109 -15.67 2.49 3.94
C TRP A 109 -15.22 3.76 4.66
N LEU A 110 -15.80 4.05 5.84
CA LEU A 110 -15.44 5.22 6.63
C LEU A 110 -13.97 5.17 7.08
N LEU A 111 -13.54 4.01 7.60
CA LEU A 111 -12.16 3.79 8.05
C LEU A 111 -11.19 3.80 6.86
N GLY A 112 -11.60 3.27 5.70
CA GLY A 112 -10.84 3.36 4.46
C GLY A 112 -10.65 4.81 4.01
N ALA A 113 -11.70 5.61 4.02
CA ALA A 113 -11.60 7.05 3.71
C ALA A 113 -10.69 7.78 4.71
N ALA A 114 -10.82 7.49 6.01
CA ALA A 114 -9.95 8.04 7.05
C ALA A 114 -8.48 7.63 6.83
N THR A 115 -8.22 6.40 6.37
CA THR A 115 -6.88 5.92 6.01
C THR A 115 -6.28 6.71 4.84
N VAL A 116 -7.08 7.03 3.82
CA VAL A 116 -6.62 7.89 2.71
C VAL A 116 -6.27 9.28 3.23
N VAL A 117 -7.12 9.88 4.06
CA VAL A 117 -6.85 11.20 4.67
C VAL A 117 -5.57 11.16 5.51
N ALA A 118 -5.41 10.14 6.37
CA ALA A 118 -4.18 9.96 7.16
C ALA A 118 -2.93 9.83 6.28
N SER A 119 -3.05 9.16 5.13
CA SER A 119 -1.95 9.03 4.16
C SER A 119 -1.57 10.36 3.51
N VAL A 120 -2.54 11.22 3.21
CA VAL A 120 -2.29 12.60 2.74
C VAL A 120 -1.53 13.39 3.80
N LEU A 121 -1.93 13.28 5.06
CA LEU A 121 -1.31 13.99 6.17
C LEU A 121 0.12 13.48 6.45
N ASP A 122 0.35 12.17 6.42
CA ASP A 122 1.69 11.57 6.51
C ASP A 122 2.60 12.04 5.37
N TRP A 123 2.09 12.02 4.14
CA TRP A 123 2.84 12.46 2.97
C TRP A 123 3.23 13.95 3.04
N ARG A 124 2.28 14.82 3.45
CA ARG A 124 2.55 16.26 3.68
C ARG A 124 3.58 16.46 4.79
N TRP A 125 3.48 15.68 5.86
CA TRP A 125 4.42 15.73 6.97
C TRP A 125 5.83 15.30 6.54
N LEU A 126 5.98 14.22 5.76
CA LEU A 126 7.27 13.79 5.23
C LEU A 126 7.91 14.85 4.32
N LYS A 127 7.11 15.53 3.50
CA LYS A 127 7.58 16.67 2.68
C LYS A 127 8.09 17.81 3.56
N ALA A 128 7.35 18.18 4.57
CA ALA A 128 7.75 19.23 5.51
C ALA A 128 8.99 18.86 6.32
N ALA A 129 9.19 17.56 6.61
CA ALA A 129 10.39 17.03 7.26
C ALA A 129 11.62 16.98 6.34
N GLY A 130 11.51 17.39 5.06
CA GLY A 130 12.62 17.43 4.12
C GLY A 130 12.93 16.07 3.45
N VAL A 131 12.02 15.08 3.51
CA VAL A 131 12.18 13.85 2.75
C VAL A 131 11.93 14.14 1.27
N PRO A 132 12.94 13.97 0.38
CA PRO A 132 12.79 14.28 -1.02
C PRO A 132 11.85 13.26 -1.69
N GLN A 133 10.89 13.71 -2.51
CA GLN A 133 9.94 12.89 -3.27
C GLN A 133 9.37 11.70 -2.46
N PRO A 134 8.68 11.88 -1.33
CA PRO A 134 8.12 10.78 -0.55
C PRO A 134 7.12 9.99 -1.39
N PHE A 135 6.91 8.71 -1.04
CA PHE A 135 5.95 7.84 -1.73
C PHE A 135 4.58 8.51 -1.76
N HIS A 136 3.94 8.56 -2.94
CA HIS A 136 2.76 9.40 -3.14
C HIS A 136 1.54 8.84 -2.44
N TRP A 137 0.78 9.70 -1.76
CA TRP A 137 -0.40 9.33 -0.98
C TRP A 137 -1.51 8.64 -1.79
N ALA A 138 -1.61 8.90 -3.11
CA ALA A 138 -2.65 8.32 -3.95
C ALA A 138 -2.64 6.78 -3.95
N TRP A 139 -1.50 6.13 -3.65
CA TRP A 139 -1.43 4.68 -3.49
C TRP A 139 -2.23 4.16 -2.28
N ALA A 140 -2.67 5.04 -1.39
CA ALA A 140 -3.55 4.69 -0.28
C ALA A 140 -4.96 4.28 -0.72
N PHE A 141 -5.41 4.64 -1.92
CA PHE A 141 -6.69 4.16 -2.44
C PHE A 141 -6.76 2.63 -2.55
N PHE A 142 -5.63 1.95 -2.72
CA PHE A 142 -5.59 0.49 -2.69
C PHE A 142 -5.97 -0.10 -1.33
N SER A 143 -5.92 0.68 -0.24
CA SER A 143 -6.39 0.22 1.08
C SER A 143 -7.90 0.01 1.13
N LEU A 144 -8.69 0.68 0.26
CA LEU A 144 -10.14 0.49 0.15
C LEU A 144 -10.51 -0.92 -0.35
N VAL A 145 -9.58 -1.58 -1.04
CA VAL A 145 -9.73 -2.97 -1.51
C VAL A 145 -8.80 -3.94 -0.76
N GLY A 146 -8.31 -3.54 0.42
CA GLY A 146 -7.55 -4.40 1.32
C GLY A 146 -6.04 -4.48 1.07
N TYR A 147 -5.48 -3.69 0.14
CA TYR A 147 -4.04 -3.73 -0.16
C TYR A 147 -3.29 -2.57 0.50
N PRO A 148 -2.38 -2.80 1.47
CA PRO A 148 -1.66 -1.74 2.18
C PRO A 148 -0.47 -1.19 1.38
N VAL A 149 -0.69 -0.86 0.10
CA VAL A 149 0.35 -0.43 -0.85
C VAL A 149 1.07 0.81 -0.35
N TYR A 150 0.33 1.80 0.20
CA TYR A 150 0.94 3.02 0.71
C TYR A 150 1.88 2.75 1.88
N ALA A 151 1.45 1.99 2.88
CA ALA A 151 2.26 1.70 4.07
C ALA A 151 3.59 1.01 3.70
N ILE A 152 3.54 0.00 2.82
CA ILE A 152 4.73 -0.75 2.38
C ILE A 152 5.61 0.12 1.48
N GLY A 153 5.06 0.74 0.44
CA GLY A 153 5.80 1.58 -0.49
C GLY A 153 6.45 2.78 0.21
N ARG A 154 5.72 3.41 1.13
CA ARG A 154 6.23 4.49 1.99
C ARG A 154 7.40 4.03 2.85
N ALA A 155 7.31 2.85 3.49
CA ALA A 155 8.37 2.32 4.33
C ALA A 155 9.66 2.08 3.52
N VAL A 156 9.54 1.47 2.33
CA VAL A 156 10.67 1.20 1.43
C VAL A 156 11.33 2.51 0.95
N VAL A 157 10.52 3.45 0.45
CA VAL A 157 11.03 4.73 -0.07
C VAL A 157 11.67 5.55 1.04
N THR A 158 11.04 5.62 2.21
CA THR A 158 11.59 6.34 3.37
C THR A 158 12.90 5.71 3.83
N ARG A 159 12.97 4.36 3.91
CA ARG A 159 14.20 3.65 4.26
C ARG A 159 15.36 3.97 3.32
N ARG A 160 15.10 4.00 2.00
CA ARG A 160 16.13 4.33 1.00
C ARG A 160 16.64 5.76 1.13
N ARG A 161 15.83 6.70 1.63
CA ARG A 161 16.14 8.13 1.66
C ARG A 161 16.67 8.63 2.99
N THR A 162 16.30 7.94 4.08
CA THR A 162 16.66 8.38 5.45
C THR A 162 17.45 7.34 6.24
N GLY A 163 17.58 6.12 5.74
CA GLY A 163 18.10 4.98 6.50
C GLY A 163 17.12 4.40 7.52
N GLN A 164 15.94 5.01 7.72
CA GLN A 164 14.96 4.66 8.74
C GLN A 164 13.57 4.39 8.12
N GLY A 165 12.58 3.99 8.92
CA GLY A 165 11.20 3.85 8.49
C GLY A 165 10.74 2.42 8.18
N ILE A 166 11.63 1.42 8.24
CA ILE A 166 11.30 0.03 7.88
C ILE A 166 10.34 -0.65 8.86
N ALA A 167 10.25 -0.17 10.10
CA ALA A 167 9.35 -0.74 11.11
C ALA A 167 7.88 -0.74 10.66
N VAL A 168 7.45 0.29 9.93
CA VAL A 168 6.09 0.38 9.36
C VAL A 168 5.79 -0.84 8.48
N MET A 169 6.73 -1.26 7.62
CA MET A 169 6.56 -2.43 6.76
C MET A 169 6.37 -3.70 7.60
N TRP A 170 7.22 -3.92 8.62
CA TRP A 170 7.15 -5.11 9.44
C TRP A 170 5.88 -5.17 10.27
N VAL A 171 5.45 -4.03 10.85
CA VAL A 171 4.17 -3.95 11.56
C VAL A 171 3.00 -4.21 10.62
N THR A 172 3.02 -3.65 9.41
CA THR A 172 1.98 -3.90 8.40
C THR A 172 1.92 -5.39 8.03
N ILE A 173 3.07 -6.03 7.78
CA ILE A 173 3.13 -7.48 7.51
C ILE A 173 2.60 -8.28 8.71
N GLY A 174 3.01 -7.92 9.92
CA GLY A 174 2.52 -8.55 11.15
C GLY A 174 1.00 -8.45 11.29
N MET A 175 0.42 -7.29 10.97
CA MET A 175 -1.04 -7.10 10.98
C MET A 175 -1.75 -7.95 9.91
N ILE A 176 -1.17 -8.08 8.71
CA ILE A 176 -1.72 -8.96 7.67
C ILE A 176 -1.71 -10.42 8.14
N VAL A 177 -0.59 -10.88 8.70
CA VAL A 177 -0.48 -12.25 9.22
C VAL A 177 -1.48 -12.49 10.35
N LEU A 178 -1.56 -11.56 11.31
CA LEU A 178 -2.50 -11.65 12.43
C LEU A 178 -3.95 -11.74 11.94
N THR A 179 -4.34 -10.85 11.03
CA THR A 179 -5.72 -10.84 10.51
C THR A 179 -6.02 -12.07 9.67
N THR A 180 -5.04 -12.61 8.93
CA THR A 180 -5.20 -13.88 8.21
C THR A 180 -5.43 -15.03 9.18
N ILE A 181 -4.67 -15.10 10.28
CA ILE A 181 -4.88 -16.13 11.32
C ILE A 181 -6.27 -16.00 11.94
N VAL A 182 -6.68 -14.78 12.33
CA VAL A 182 -8.01 -14.52 12.89
C VAL A 182 -9.11 -14.92 11.92
N ALA A 183 -8.99 -14.59 10.64
CA ALA A 183 -9.96 -14.97 9.61
C ALA A 183 -10.03 -16.49 9.41
N LEU A 184 -8.90 -17.20 9.45
CA LEU A 184 -8.86 -18.65 9.36
C LEU A 184 -9.54 -19.31 10.57
N VAL A 185 -9.23 -18.86 11.79
CA VAL A 185 -9.86 -19.37 13.02
C VAL A 185 -11.38 -19.15 12.96
N TRP A 186 -11.79 -17.95 12.53
CA TRP A 186 -13.22 -17.62 12.36
C TRP A 186 -13.87 -18.53 11.31
N ALA A 187 -13.24 -18.73 10.15
CA ALA A 187 -13.77 -19.60 9.09
C ALA A 187 -13.92 -21.06 9.56
N VAL A 188 -12.94 -21.58 10.30
CA VAL A 188 -13.02 -22.94 10.89
C VAL A 188 -14.17 -23.03 11.89
N SER A 189 -14.34 -22.01 12.77
CA SER A 189 -15.45 -21.99 13.72
C SER A 189 -16.81 -21.94 13.01
N LEU A 190 -16.93 -21.18 11.92
CA LEU A 190 -18.14 -21.13 11.11
C LEU A 190 -18.46 -22.49 10.47
N VAL A 191 -17.46 -23.16 9.87
CA VAL A 191 -17.65 -24.50 9.29
C VAL A 191 -18.08 -25.49 10.37
N ALA A 192 -17.47 -25.47 11.55
CA ALA A 192 -17.85 -26.33 12.67
C ALA A 192 -19.31 -26.08 13.11
N THR A 193 -19.75 -24.83 13.16
CA THR A 193 -21.14 -24.46 13.47
C THR A 193 -22.10 -25.00 12.43
N ILE A 194 -21.79 -24.85 11.13
CA ILE A 194 -22.61 -25.37 10.03
C ILE A 194 -22.75 -26.90 10.13
N MET A 195 -21.63 -27.61 10.34
CA MET A 195 -21.62 -29.08 10.47
C MET A 195 -22.44 -29.56 11.69
N ALA A 196 -22.43 -28.81 12.79
CA ALA A 196 -23.24 -29.12 13.96
C ALA A 196 -24.73 -28.87 13.72
N THR A 197 -25.07 -27.89 12.89
CA THR A 197 -26.49 -27.56 12.54
C THR A 197 -27.09 -28.56 11.54
N PHE A 198 -26.27 -29.06 10.61
CA PHE A 198 -26.67 -30.03 9.57
C PHE A 198 -25.81 -31.30 9.68
N PRO A 199 -26.07 -32.18 10.66
CA PRO A 199 -25.33 -33.43 10.79
C PRO A 199 -25.54 -34.29 9.54
N THR A 200 -24.45 -34.69 8.90
CA THR A 200 -24.49 -35.66 7.79
C THR A 200 -24.89 -37.01 8.37
N SER A 201 -26.10 -37.45 8.07
CA SER A 201 -26.61 -38.78 8.38
C SER A 201 -25.91 -39.85 7.54
#